data_963ce714d38974d76086ffdcce209f7e
#
_entry.id   963ce714d38974d76086ffdcce209f7e
#
_cell.length_a   1.000
_cell.length_b   1.000
_cell.length_c   1.000
_cell.angle_alpha   90.00
_cell.angle_beta   90.00
_cell.angle_gamma   90.00
#
_symmetry.space_group_name_H-M   'P 1'
#
loop_
_entity.id
_entity.type
_entity.pdbx_description
1 polymer ?
#
loop_
_entity_poly.entity_id
_entity_poly.type
_entity_poly.pdbx_seq_one_letter_code
_entity_poly.pdbx_strand_id
1 'polypeptide(L)'
;MKIICVGRNYAAHAKELNNAVEEEPVIFLKPDTALLNNNQDFYLPDFSKDIHYETELVVKIAKAGKYIDEKFAHRYYDSISLGVDFTARDLQSVLKSKGLPWERAKSFDGSAVIGRFISLADAGAIQNLNFSMELNGQQVQAANTSEMIFSVDKVISFVSRFITLKTGDLIFTGTPQGVGPVKADDRLVG
;
A
#
# COMPACT_ATOMS: atom_id res chain seq x y z
N MET A 1 6.21 -1.95 -15.21
CA MET A 1 6.28 -1.43 -13.82
C MET A 1 5.76 -2.51 -12.90
N LYS A 2 6.30 -2.64 -11.68
CA LYS A 2 5.74 -3.53 -10.65
C LYS A 2 5.12 -2.67 -9.56
N ILE A 3 4.02 -3.14 -8.99
CA ILE A 3 3.42 -2.59 -7.79
C ILE A 3 3.63 -3.63 -6.69
N ILE A 4 4.46 -3.29 -5.72
CA ILE A 4 4.84 -4.15 -4.61
C ILE A 4 4.13 -3.63 -3.37
N CYS A 5 3.35 -4.48 -2.70
CA CYS A 5 2.57 -4.10 -1.53
C CYS A 5 3.08 -4.82 -0.29
N VAL A 6 3.01 -4.15 0.85
CA VAL A 6 3.40 -4.69 2.16
C VAL A 6 2.15 -4.83 3.01
N GLY A 7 1.79 -6.06 3.33
CA GLY A 7 0.71 -6.34 4.28
C GLY A 7 1.18 -6.23 5.73
N ARG A 8 0.26 -5.82 6.63
CA ARG A 8 0.45 -5.86 8.10
C ARG A 8 1.61 -5.02 8.62
N ASN A 9 1.85 -3.85 8.04
CA ASN A 9 2.97 -2.99 8.42
C ASN A 9 2.63 -1.97 9.55
N TYR A 10 1.45 -2.04 10.13
CA TYR A 10 1.03 -1.25 11.28
C TYR A 10 0.44 -2.16 12.36
N ALA A 11 0.98 -2.09 13.59
CA ALA A 11 0.58 -2.99 14.67
C ALA A 11 -0.90 -2.85 15.04
N ALA A 12 -1.43 -1.62 15.03
CA ALA A 12 -2.84 -1.36 15.31
C ALA A 12 -3.76 -2.00 14.26
N HIS A 13 -3.40 -1.92 12.97
CA HIS A 13 -4.15 -2.58 11.89
C HIS A 13 -4.05 -4.11 11.96
N ALA A 14 -2.88 -4.66 12.28
CA ALA A 14 -2.74 -6.11 12.49
C ALA A 14 -3.70 -6.59 13.59
N LYS A 15 -3.79 -5.85 14.70
CA LYS A 15 -4.71 -6.13 15.80
C LYS A 15 -6.17 -5.99 15.40
N GLU A 16 -6.54 -4.95 14.63
CA GLU A 16 -7.89 -4.71 14.10
C GLU A 16 -8.43 -5.93 13.34
N LEU A 17 -7.58 -6.56 12.53
CA LEU A 17 -7.92 -7.73 11.72
C LEU A 17 -7.59 -9.09 12.39
N ASN A 18 -7.28 -9.10 13.71
CA ASN A 18 -6.87 -10.29 14.46
C ASN A 18 -5.69 -11.05 13.80
N ASN A 19 -4.74 -10.33 13.22
CA ASN A 19 -3.53 -10.91 12.68
C ASN A 19 -2.37 -10.81 13.68
N ALA A 20 -1.43 -11.75 13.61
CA ALA A 20 -0.16 -11.62 14.31
C ALA A 20 0.69 -10.50 13.71
N VAL A 21 1.56 -9.93 14.52
CA VAL A 21 2.65 -9.06 14.04
C VAL A 21 3.75 -9.98 13.51
N GLU A 22 4.11 -9.78 12.24
CA GLU A 22 5.10 -10.61 11.57
C GLU A 22 6.52 -10.16 11.90
N GLU A 23 7.48 -11.07 11.84
CA GLU A 23 8.91 -10.76 12.03
C GLU A 23 9.59 -10.23 10.76
N GLU A 24 9.02 -10.53 9.59
CA GLU A 24 9.48 -10.06 8.27
C GLU A 24 8.30 -9.46 7.48
N PRO A 25 8.58 -8.54 6.52
CA PRO A 25 7.54 -7.97 5.67
C PRO A 25 6.78 -9.04 4.88
N VAL A 26 5.46 -9.04 4.98
CA VAL A 26 4.58 -9.84 4.12
C VAL A 26 4.39 -9.08 2.82
N ILE A 27 4.89 -9.61 1.71
CA ILE A 27 4.81 -8.93 0.41
C ILE A 27 3.87 -9.66 -0.55
N PHE A 28 3.17 -8.89 -1.37
CA PHE A 28 2.41 -9.37 -2.51
C PHE A 28 2.54 -8.37 -3.66
N LEU A 29 2.13 -8.76 -4.86
CA LEU A 29 2.26 -7.94 -6.05
C LEU A 29 0.89 -7.61 -6.63
N LYS A 30 0.78 -6.41 -7.23
CA LYS A 30 -0.29 -6.08 -8.14
C LYS A 30 0.30 -5.86 -9.54
N PRO A 31 -0.41 -6.26 -10.62
CA PRO A 31 0.01 -5.95 -11.99
C PRO A 31 -0.09 -4.44 -12.25
N ASP A 32 0.51 -3.98 -13.30
CA ASP A 32 0.42 -2.58 -13.72
C ASP A 32 -0.99 -2.18 -14.18
N THR A 33 -1.82 -3.13 -14.64
CA THR A 33 -3.25 -2.93 -14.93
C THR A 33 -4.09 -2.61 -13.69
N ALA A 34 -3.59 -2.94 -12.50
CA ALA A 34 -4.25 -2.55 -11.24
C ALA A 34 -4.15 -1.04 -10.95
N LEU A 35 -3.26 -0.32 -11.64
CA LEU A 35 -3.02 1.09 -11.37
C LEU A 35 -4.18 1.96 -11.83
N LEU A 36 -4.67 2.80 -10.92
CA LEU A 36 -5.63 3.87 -11.17
C LEU A 36 -5.00 5.19 -10.73
N ASN A 37 -4.89 6.13 -11.65
CA ASN A 37 -4.24 7.42 -11.41
C ASN A 37 -5.09 8.59 -11.92
N ASN A 38 -4.58 9.81 -11.80
CA ASN A 38 -5.22 11.02 -12.34
C ASN A 38 -6.65 11.26 -11.83
N ASN A 39 -6.97 10.82 -10.60
CA ASN A 39 -8.30 10.93 -9.99
C ASN A 39 -9.42 10.33 -10.86
N GLN A 40 -9.12 9.26 -11.57
CA GLN A 40 -10.12 8.51 -12.31
C GLN A 40 -11.09 7.82 -11.34
N ASP A 41 -12.34 7.63 -11.79
CA ASP A 41 -13.34 6.91 -11.01
C ASP A 41 -12.95 5.43 -10.86
N PHE A 42 -13.09 4.92 -9.65
CA PHE A 42 -12.98 3.49 -9.37
C PHE A 42 -14.35 2.84 -9.53
N TYR A 43 -14.43 1.81 -10.34
CA TYR A 43 -15.67 1.05 -10.54
C TYR A 43 -15.66 -0.21 -9.68
N LEU A 44 -16.69 -0.35 -8.84
CA LEU A 44 -16.86 -1.54 -8.00
C LEU A 44 -16.99 -2.81 -8.85
N PRO A 45 -16.15 -3.83 -8.62
CA PRO A 45 -16.21 -5.05 -9.40
C PRO A 45 -17.39 -5.95 -9.02
N ASP A 46 -17.97 -6.64 -9.98
CA ASP A 46 -19.13 -7.52 -9.77
C ASP A 46 -18.81 -8.79 -8.96
N PHE A 47 -17.54 -9.19 -8.89
CA PHE A 47 -17.10 -10.43 -8.24
C PHE A 47 -16.98 -10.33 -6.71
N SER A 48 -17.13 -9.14 -6.13
CA SER A 48 -17.04 -8.89 -4.68
C SER A 48 -18.20 -8.02 -4.21
N LYS A 49 -18.68 -8.29 -3.00
CA LYS A 49 -19.69 -7.48 -2.32
C LYS A 49 -19.12 -6.60 -1.21
N ASP A 50 -17.82 -6.69 -0.96
CA ASP A 50 -17.17 -6.07 0.18
C ASP A 50 -15.77 -5.55 -0.20
N ILE A 51 -15.74 -4.40 -0.89
CA ILE A 51 -14.50 -3.72 -1.27
C ILE A 51 -14.13 -2.72 -0.19
N HIS A 52 -12.95 -2.86 0.39
CA HIS A 52 -12.40 -1.97 1.40
C HIS A 52 -11.31 -1.06 0.84
N TYR A 53 -11.27 0.19 1.33
CA TYR A 53 -10.12 1.07 1.16
C TYR A 53 -9.04 0.73 2.20
N GLU A 54 -7.80 0.81 1.77
CA GLU A 54 -6.59 0.71 2.60
C GLU A 54 -5.65 1.83 2.18
N THR A 55 -5.60 2.92 2.95
CA THR A 55 -4.79 4.10 2.62
C THR A 55 -3.34 3.86 2.98
N GLU A 56 -2.43 4.15 2.06
CA GLU A 56 -1.01 3.83 2.22
C GLU A 56 -0.11 4.97 1.72
N LEU A 57 1.02 5.16 2.40
CA LEU A 57 2.13 5.86 1.77
C LEU A 57 2.64 5.01 0.59
N VAL A 58 2.85 5.64 -0.56
CA VAL A 58 3.40 4.99 -1.76
C VAL A 58 4.75 5.60 -2.09
N VAL A 59 5.75 4.75 -2.23
CA VAL A 59 7.12 5.16 -2.57
C VAL A 59 7.43 4.77 -4.01
N LYS A 60 8.01 5.70 -4.78
CA LYS A 60 8.44 5.43 -6.16
C LYS A 60 9.94 5.18 -6.22
N ILE A 61 10.31 4.05 -6.83
CA ILE A 61 11.71 3.67 -7.02
C ILE A 61 12.32 4.53 -8.13
N ALA A 62 13.38 5.24 -7.79
CA ALA A 62 14.12 6.14 -8.70
C ALA A 62 15.34 5.47 -9.35
N LYS A 63 15.85 4.39 -8.75
CA LYS A 63 17.08 3.72 -9.19
C LYS A 63 16.91 2.21 -9.15
N ALA A 64 17.34 1.53 -10.22
CA ALA A 64 17.33 0.08 -10.26
C ALA A 64 18.33 -0.53 -9.26
N GLY A 65 17.94 -1.64 -8.61
CA GLY A 65 18.80 -2.33 -7.65
C GLY A 65 18.33 -3.72 -7.28
N LYS A 66 19.29 -4.50 -6.78
CA LYS A 66 19.13 -5.85 -6.25
C LYS A 66 20.07 -6.03 -5.06
N TYR A 67 19.66 -6.78 -4.03
CA TYR A 67 20.46 -6.99 -2.81
C TYR A 67 20.90 -5.66 -2.16
N ILE A 68 19.96 -4.72 -2.05
CA ILE A 68 20.21 -3.39 -1.50
C ILE A 68 20.37 -3.53 0.02
N ASP A 69 21.52 -3.09 0.53
CA ASP A 69 21.73 -2.97 1.98
C ASP A 69 20.82 -1.86 2.55
N GLU A 70 20.17 -2.11 3.67
CA GLU A 70 19.21 -1.19 4.30
C GLU A 70 19.79 0.23 4.49
N LYS A 71 21.06 0.32 4.93
CA LYS A 71 21.74 1.61 5.13
C LYS A 71 21.87 2.47 3.85
N PHE A 72 21.71 1.86 2.66
CA PHE A 72 21.76 2.56 1.38
C PHE A 72 20.41 2.64 0.67
N ALA A 73 19.34 2.08 1.24
CA ALA A 73 18.03 2.01 0.61
C ALA A 73 17.45 3.40 0.29
N HIS A 74 17.72 4.39 1.14
CA HIS A 74 17.33 5.80 0.93
C HIS A 74 17.82 6.42 -0.39
N ARG A 75 18.78 5.79 -1.09
CA ARG A 75 19.29 6.26 -2.39
C ARG A 75 18.50 5.72 -3.58
N TYR A 76 17.50 4.89 -3.34
CA TYR A 76 16.76 4.18 -4.38
C TYR A 76 15.36 4.72 -4.60
N TYR A 77 14.92 5.70 -3.85
CA TYR A 77 13.64 6.37 -4.01
C TYR A 77 13.81 7.88 -3.79
N ASP A 78 12.97 8.69 -4.44
CA ASP A 78 13.07 10.16 -4.42
C ASP A 78 11.73 10.86 -4.28
N SER A 79 10.63 10.14 -4.42
CA SER A 79 9.29 10.71 -4.40
C SER A 79 8.29 9.76 -3.76
N ILE A 80 7.28 10.37 -3.16
CA ILE A 80 6.19 9.70 -2.46
C ILE A 80 4.84 10.22 -2.93
N SER A 81 3.83 9.39 -2.72
CA SER A 81 2.42 9.74 -2.93
C SER A 81 1.58 9.13 -1.82
N LEU A 82 0.33 9.53 -1.72
CA LEU A 82 -0.69 8.77 -1.01
C LEU A 82 -1.44 7.90 -2.01
N GLY A 83 -1.75 6.67 -1.61
CA GLY A 83 -2.49 5.73 -2.44
C GLY A 83 -3.54 4.96 -1.67
N VAL A 84 -4.34 4.18 -2.40
CA VAL A 84 -5.33 3.27 -1.84
C VAL A 84 -5.11 1.87 -2.42
N ASP A 85 -4.88 0.89 -1.54
CA ASP A 85 -4.88 -0.54 -1.87
C ASP A 85 -6.31 -1.07 -1.70
N PHE A 86 -7.13 -1.03 -2.75
CA PHE A 86 -8.47 -1.63 -2.71
C PHE A 86 -8.39 -3.14 -2.56
N THR A 87 -9.20 -3.64 -1.63
CA THR A 87 -9.21 -5.04 -1.22
C THR A 87 -10.61 -5.61 -1.30
N ALA A 88 -10.81 -6.69 -2.08
CA ALA A 88 -12.01 -7.50 -2.01
C ALA A 88 -11.98 -8.35 -0.73
N ARG A 89 -12.52 -7.81 0.36
CA ARG A 89 -12.35 -8.34 1.72
C ARG A 89 -12.99 -9.70 1.90
N ASP A 90 -14.15 -9.91 1.31
CA ASP A 90 -14.85 -11.21 1.27
C ASP A 90 -13.98 -12.30 0.64
N LEU A 91 -13.42 -12.03 -0.54
CA LEU A 91 -12.50 -12.95 -1.22
C LEU A 91 -11.22 -13.17 -0.44
N GLN A 92 -10.63 -12.11 0.12
CA GLN A 92 -9.41 -12.23 0.91
C GLN A 92 -9.61 -13.16 2.10
N SER A 93 -10.75 -13.04 2.80
CA SER A 93 -11.09 -13.88 3.94
C SER A 93 -11.16 -15.37 3.55
N VAL A 94 -11.81 -15.67 2.40
CA VAL A 94 -11.87 -17.03 1.86
C VAL A 94 -10.49 -17.56 1.46
N LEU A 95 -9.68 -16.73 0.78
CA LEU A 95 -8.34 -17.14 0.34
C LEU A 95 -7.43 -17.41 1.56
N LYS A 96 -7.45 -16.52 2.56
CA LYS A 96 -6.68 -16.68 3.80
C LYS A 96 -7.07 -17.97 4.54
N SER A 97 -8.36 -18.25 4.70
CA SER A 97 -8.83 -19.46 5.40
C SER A 97 -8.38 -20.75 4.75
N LYS A 98 -8.10 -20.72 3.43
CA LYS A 98 -7.63 -21.85 2.62
C LYS A 98 -6.12 -21.88 2.39
N GLY A 99 -5.37 -20.90 2.92
CA GLY A 99 -3.93 -20.77 2.67
C GLY A 99 -3.58 -20.49 1.20
N LEU A 100 -4.50 -19.86 0.44
CA LEU A 100 -4.33 -19.56 -0.98
C LEU A 100 -3.73 -18.14 -1.18
N PRO A 101 -3.08 -17.89 -2.34
CA PRO A 101 -2.57 -16.59 -2.72
C PRO A 101 -3.66 -15.51 -2.78
N TRP A 102 -3.28 -14.24 -2.56
CA TRP A 102 -4.23 -13.12 -2.40
C TRP A 102 -4.54 -12.36 -3.70
N GLU A 103 -3.91 -12.70 -4.82
CA GLU A 103 -3.97 -11.96 -6.08
C GLU A 103 -5.42 -11.65 -6.51
N ARG A 104 -6.33 -12.60 -6.38
CA ARG A 104 -7.74 -12.40 -6.74
C ARG A 104 -8.44 -11.36 -5.90
N ALA A 105 -8.00 -11.16 -4.67
CA ALA A 105 -8.57 -10.20 -3.74
C ALA A 105 -7.85 -8.86 -3.75
N LYS A 106 -6.62 -8.81 -4.26
CA LYS A 106 -5.73 -7.66 -4.18
C LYS A 106 -5.29 -7.11 -5.54
N SER A 107 -5.26 -7.93 -6.59
CA SER A 107 -4.58 -7.61 -7.84
C SER A 107 -5.53 -7.44 -9.03
N PHE A 108 -6.76 -6.98 -8.77
CA PHE A 108 -7.74 -6.70 -9.81
C PHE A 108 -7.56 -5.28 -10.38
N ASP A 109 -8.10 -5.03 -11.56
CA ASP A 109 -7.97 -3.76 -12.28
C ASP A 109 -8.49 -2.58 -11.44
N GLY A 110 -7.72 -1.49 -11.40
CA GLY A 110 -8.05 -0.30 -10.63
C GLY A 110 -7.83 -0.43 -9.11
N SER A 111 -7.32 -1.57 -8.61
CA SER A 111 -7.18 -1.81 -7.17
C SER A 111 -6.00 -1.08 -6.52
N ALA A 112 -5.13 -0.40 -7.27
CA ALA A 112 -4.01 0.39 -6.78
C ALA A 112 -4.17 1.86 -7.20
N VAL A 113 -4.82 2.65 -6.36
CA VAL A 113 -4.98 4.09 -6.62
C VAL A 113 -3.75 4.85 -6.17
N ILE A 114 -3.28 5.81 -6.97
CA ILE A 114 -2.21 6.72 -6.57
C ILE A 114 -2.61 8.17 -6.83
N GLY A 115 -2.27 9.02 -5.86
CA GLY A 115 -2.37 10.47 -5.98
C GLY A 115 -1.15 11.07 -6.69
N ARG A 116 -1.02 12.38 -6.56
CA ARG A 116 0.13 13.12 -7.08
C ARG A 116 1.41 12.78 -6.30
N PHE A 117 2.49 12.49 -7.01
CA PHE A 117 3.80 12.35 -6.37
C PHE A 117 4.38 13.72 -5.98
N ILE A 118 4.98 13.76 -4.80
CA ILE A 118 5.80 14.88 -4.32
C ILE A 118 7.22 14.40 -4.07
N SER A 119 8.20 15.31 -4.19
CA SER A 119 9.60 14.95 -3.90
C SER A 119 9.81 14.76 -2.40
N LEU A 120 10.77 13.92 -2.01
CA LEU A 120 11.15 13.79 -0.60
C LEU A 120 11.73 15.09 -0.04
N ALA A 121 12.35 15.93 -0.88
CA ALA A 121 12.85 17.22 -0.47
C ALA A 121 11.72 18.15 0.00
N ASP A 122 10.54 18.05 -0.61
CA ASP A 122 9.36 18.83 -0.25
C ASP A 122 8.56 18.19 0.89
N ALA A 123 8.55 16.86 0.94
CA ALA A 123 7.78 16.11 1.94
C ALA A 123 8.43 16.11 3.33
N GLY A 124 9.76 16.15 3.41
CA GLY A 124 10.51 16.05 4.66
C GLY A 124 10.93 14.62 5.02
N ALA A 125 11.09 14.36 6.32
CA ALA A 125 11.59 13.08 6.80
C ALA A 125 10.55 11.96 6.63
N ILE A 126 10.79 11.04 5.71
CA ILE A 126 9.86 9.94 5.37
C ILE A 126 9.47 9.08 6.58
N GLN A 127 10.28 9.04 7.63
CA GLN A 127 10.01 8.30 8.85
C GLN A 127 9.11 9.05 9.85
N ASN A 128 8.65 10.26 9.52
CA ASN A 128 7.82 11.09 10.40
C ASN A 128 6.84 11.97 9.60
N LEU A 129 6.08 11.35 8.72
CA LEU A 129 5.05 12.00 7.93
C LEU A 129 3.67 11.64 8.47
N ASN A 130 2.83 12.66 8.66
CA ASN A 130 1.41 12.45 8.93
C ASN A 130 0.66 12.31 7.60
N PHE A 131 -0.29 11.39 7.55
CA PHE A 131 -1.23 11.27 6.46
C PHE A 131 -2.61 10.85 6.98
N SER A 132 -3.64 11.16 6.21
CA SER A 132 -5.01 10.83 6.55
C SER A 132 -5.84 10.54 5.31
N MET A 133 -6.99 9.93 5.51
CA MET A 133 -8.00 9.68 4.49
C MET A 133 -9.36 10.08 5.02
N GLU A 134 -10.11 10.78 4.19
CA GLU A 134 -11.53 11.08 4.42
C GLU A 134 -12.41 10.27 3.46
N LEU A 135 -13.53 9.78 3.99
CA LEU A 135 -14.62 9.21 3.21
C LEU A 135 -15.83 10.16 3.34
N ASN A 136 -16.27 10.75 2.25
CA ASN A 136 -17.40 11.69 2.21
C ASN A 136 -17.24 12.87 3.19
N GLY A 137 -16.01 13.37 3.37
CA GLY A 137 -15.70 14.48 4.29
C GLY A 137 -15.56 14.08 5.75
N GLN A 138 -15.63 12.80 6.08
CA GLN A 138 -15.34 12.29 7.42
C GLN A 138 -14.00 11.57 7.44
N GLN A 139 -13.10 11.97 8.34
CA GLN A 139 -11.81 11.28 8.50
C GLN A 139 -12.01 9.84 8.99
N VAL A 140 -11.49 8.88 8.22
CA VAL A 140 -11.61 7.43 8.49
C VAL A 140 -10.29 6.77 8.81
N GLN A 141 -9.19 7.26 8.26
CA GLN A 141 -7.83 6.81 8.62
C GLN A 141 -6.93 8.01 8.89
N ALA A 142 -6.05 7.88 9.86
CA ALA A 142 -4.94 8.82 10.11
C ALA A 142 -3.81 8.07 10.81
N ALA A 143 -2.56 8.35 10.41
CA ALA A 143 -1.39 7.75 11.01
C ALA A 143 -0.14 8.61 10.77
N ASN A 144 0.91 8.26 11.49
CA ASN A 144 2.26 8.74 11.24
C ASN A 144 3.11 7.59 10.73
N THR A 145 4.00 7.85 9.77
CA THR A 145 4.88 6.82 9.20
C THR A 145 5.87 6.23 10.22
N SER A 146 6.10 6.91 11.35
CA SER A 146 6.89 6.36 12.47
C SER A 146 6.22 5.16 13.16
N GLU A 147 4.93 4.92 12.90
CA GLU A 147 4.17 3.78 13.43
C GLU A 147 4.34 2.52 12.58
N MET A 148 5.04 2.60 11.45
CA MET A 148 5.37 1.44 10.61
C MET A 148 6.25 0.45 11.38
N ILE A 149 5.89 -0.84 11.33
CA ILE A 149 6.70 -1.93 11.90
C ILE A 149 8.01 -2.07 11.12
N PHE A 150 7.93 -2.01 9.80
CA PHE A 150 9.09 -2.05 8.90
C PHE A 150 9.20 -0.70 8.19
N SER A 151 10.32 -0.01 8.39
CA SER A 151 10.62 1.24 7.69
C SER A 151 10.66 1.04 6.17
N VAL A 152 10.52 2.12 5.42
CA VAL A 152 10.67 2.08 3.94
C VAL A 152 12.00 1.48 3.53
N ASP A 153 13.09 1.86 4.20
CA ASP A 153 14.44 1.33 3.91
C ASP A 153 14.53 -0.18 4.18
N LYS A 154 13.92 -0.66 5.26
CA LYS A 154 13.83 -2.08 5.58
C LYS A 154 13.05 -2.85 4.52
N VAL A 155 11.91 -2.32 4.08
CA VAL A 155 11.08 -2.91 3.03
C VAL A 155 11.85 -3.02 1.72
N ILE A 156 12.52 -1.94 1.28
CA ILE A 156 13.34 -1.93 0.06
C ILE A 156 14.46 -2.97 0.14
N SER A 157 15.18 -2.99 1.25
CA SER A 157 16.23 -3.98 1.49
C SER A 157 15.68 -5.40 1.39
N PHE A 158 14.60 -5.69 2.12
CA PHE A 158 13.96 -7.01 2.13
C PHE A 158 13.48 -7.44 0.74
N VAL A 159 12.69 -6.62 0.06
CA VAL A 159 12.14 -6.91 -1.27
C VAL A 159 13.25 -7.15 -2.28
N SER A 160 14.32 -6.35 -2.24
CA SER A 160 15.42 -6.44 -3.18
C SER A 160 16.24 -7.75 -3.08
N ARG A 161 16.07 -8.52 -2.01
CA ARG A 161 16.65 -9.87 -1.88
C ARG A 161 16.01 -10.86 -2.86
N PHE A 162 14.74 -10.69 -3.16
CA PHE A 162 13.94 -11.60 -4.00
C PHE A 162 13.71 -11.03 -5.40
N ILE A 163 13.36 -9.74 -5.49
CA ILE A 163 12.88 -9.07 -6.69
C ILE A 163 13.82 -7.92 -7.05
N THR A 164 14.35 -7.88 -8.27
CA THR A 164 15.09 -6.70 -8.76
C THR A 164 14.12 -5.52 -8.87
N LEU A 165 14.42 -4.44 -8.15
CA LEU A 165 13.71 -3.18 -8.27
C LEU A 165 14.16 -2.45 -9.53
N LYS A 166 13.22 -1.79 -10.22
CA LYS A 166 13.46 -0.96 -11.40
C LYS A 166 12.94 0.44 -11.18
N THR A 167 13.54 1.40 -11.83
CA THR A 167 13.02 2.78 -11.86
C THR A 167 11.56 2.78 -12.30
N GLY A 168 10.72 3.49 -11.56
CA GLY A 168 9.27 3.56 -11.76
C GLY A 168 8.46 2.46 -11.07
N ASP A 169 9.09 1.46 -10.42
CA ASP A 169 8.35 0.53 -9.56
C ASP A 169 7.77 1.28 -8.35
N LEU A 170 6.62 0.84 -7.88
CA LEU A 170 5.92 1.42 -6.73
C LEU A 170 5.95 0.45 -5.56
N ILE A 171 6.11 1.01 -4.36
CA ILE A 171 5.99 0.27 -3.11
C ILE A 171 4.87 0.89 -2.30
N PHE A 172 3.80 0.15 -2.09
CA PHE A 172 2.73 0.42 -1.14
C PHE A 172 3.19 -0.10 0.22
N THR A 173 3.26 0.77 1.21
CA THR A 173 4.01 0.51 2.45
C THR A 173 3.19 -0.10 3.57
N GLY A 174 1.93 -0.40 3.33
CA GLY A 174 0.97 -0.89 4.31
C GLY A 174 0.06 0.20 4.84
N THR A 175 -1.12 -0.21 5.28
CA THR A 175 -2.20 0.65 5.76
C THR A 175 -2.28 0.68 7.28
N PRO A 176 -2.64 1.82 7.92
CA PRO A 176 -2.98 1.90 9.33
C PRO A 176 -4.39 1.35 9.59
N GLN A 177 -4.79 1.31 10.86
CA GLN A 177 -6.17 0.99 11.28
C GLN A 177 -7.21 1.95 10.67
N GLY A 178 -8.47 1.55 10.67
CA GLY A 178 -9.61 2.33 10.16
C GLY A 178 -9.97 1.98 8.73
N VAL A 179 -9.56 0.80 8.24
CA VAL A 179 -10.01 0.28 6.94
C VAL A 179 -11.52 0.04 6.95
N GLY A 180 -12.17 0.22 5.81
CA GLY A 180 -13.63 0.06 5.74
C GLY A 180 -14.14 -0.07 4.32
N PRO A 181 -15.43 -0.45 4.18
CA PRO A 181 -16.05 -0.65 2.88
C PRO A 181 -16.28 0.66 2.13
N VAL A 182 -16.30 0.57 0.80
CA VAL A 182 -16.76 1.62 -0.11
C VAL A 182 -18.03 1.21 -0.83
N LYS A 183 -18.84 2.21 -1.21
CA LYS A 183 -20.06 2.06 -1.99
C LYS A 183 -19.97 2.92 -3.25
N ALA A 184 -20.91 2.71 -4.17
CA ALA A 184 -21.06 3.62 -5.31
C ALA A 184 -21.29 5.04 -4.82
N ASP A 185 -20.74 6.01 -5.52
CA ASP A 185 -20.78 7.45 -5.24
C ASP A 185 -20.02 7.91 -3.97
N ASP A 186 -19.31 7.02 -3.28
CA ASP A 186 -18.40 7.41 -2.22
C ASP A 186 -17.21 8.19 -2.77
N ARG A 187 -16.77 9.21 -2.00
CA ARG A 187 -15.59 10.03 -2.33
C ARG A 187 -14.51 9.85 -1.28
N LEU A 188 -13.35 9.36 -1.71
CA LEU A 188 -12.14 9.30 -0.90
C LEU A 188 -11.24 10.51 -1.19
N VAL A 189 -10.71 11.15 -0.13
CA VAL A 189 -9.78 12.27 -0.22
C VAL A 189 -8.65 12.04 0.78
N GLY A 190 -7.41 12.04 0.30
CA GLY A 190 -6.21 11.85 1.13
C GLY A 190 -5.20 12.96 0.93
#